data_e8ae954c91f6ea834ac0cf2818b371b5
#
_entry.id   e8ae954c91f6ea834ac0cf2818b371b5
#
_cell.length_a   1.000
_cell.length_b   1.000
_cell.length_c   1.000
_cell.angle_alpha   90.00
_cell.angle_beta   90.00
_cell.angle_gamma   90.00
#
_symmetry.space_group_name_H-M   'P 1'
#
loop_
_entity.id
_entity.type
_entity.pdbx_description
1 polymer ?
#
loop_
_entity_poly.entity_id
_entity_poly.type
_entity_poly.pdbx_seq_one_letter_code
_entity_poly.pdbx_strand_id
1 'polypeptide(L)'
;MKTRLLLGCAALLSASLAMTACSSSSAQNGTTTTTATRTTTSSSGSPPTSSQSSALAMNVQVTDAVRTQLVAAAAGLNSIPVAEFTGLAPGLTYYALDKETNIHWAGARLVPAPSSNPSSPTQAQISSQDAGSYYLFQQPMGGQWIAYAAGNTGQGTPCSITVPPAVLAVWGWPAGGCRPSGA
;
A
#
# COMPACT_ATOMS: atom_id res chain seq x y z
N MET A 1 -35.04 20.25 31.18
CA MET A 1 -35.75 21.29 30.42
C MET A 1 -34.77 22.14 29.67
N LYS A 2 -34.74 22.04 28.39
CA LYS A 2 -34.53 22.99 27.26
C LYS A 2 -33.94 22.28 26.06
N THR A 3 -34.86 21.85 25.24
CA THR A 3 -34.70 21.43 23.85
C THR A 3 -34.14 22.58 23.03
N ARG A 4 -33.09 22.36 22.25
CA ARG A 4 -32.76 23.21 21.09
C ARG A 4 -32.53 22.32 19.87
N LEU A 5 -33.54 22.32 19.05
CA LEU A 5 -33.59 21.93 17.66
C LEU A 5 -32.81 23.00 16.85
N LEU A 6 -31.86 22.63 16.04
CA LEU A 6 -31.35 23.47 14.97
C LEU A 6 -31.34 22.66 13.68
N LEU A 7 -32.33 23.00 12.87
CA LEU A 7 -32.42 22.72 11.45
C LEU A 7 -31.34 23.55 10.71
N GLY A 8 -30.67 22.98 9.73
CA GLY A 8 -29.75 23.72 8.89
C GLY A 8 -29.42 22.98 7.61
N CYS A 9 -30.21 23.19 6.61
CA CYS A 9 -29.99 23.39 5.17
C CYS A 9 -29.04 22.50 4.41
N ALA A 10 -29.66 21.74 3.49
CA ALA A 10 -29.12 21.15 2.29
C ALA A 10 -28.56 22.22 1.33
N ALA A 11 -27.42 21.95 0.74
CA ALA A 11 -26.95 22.57 -0.50
C ALA A 11 -26.50 21.48 -1.46
N LEU A 12 -27.35 21.22 -2.44
CA LEU A 12 -27.08 20.43 -3.64
C LEU A 12 -26.27 21.28 -4.61
N LEU A 13 -25.07 20.86 -4.93
CA LEU A 13 -24.31 21.38 -6.08
C LEU A 13 -24.05 20.25 -7.05
N SER A 14 -24.86 20.28 -8.11
CA SER A 14 -24.68 19.48 -9.32
C SER A 14 -23.58 20.11 -10.18
N ALA A 15 -22.52 19.37 -10.49
CA ALA A 15 -21.56 19.76 -11.52
C ALA A 15 -21.48 18.66 -12.56
N SER A 16 -22.03 18.96 -13.71
CA SER A 16 -21.91 18.20 -14.95
C SER A 16 -20.52 18.41 -15.53
N LEU A 17 -19.82 17.35 -15.93
CA LEU A 17 -18.62 17.49 -16.74
C LEU A 17 -18.67 16.59 -17.97
N ALA A 18 -18.39 17.25 -19.08
CA ALA A 18 -18.37 16.79 -20.42
C ALA A 18 -17.28 15.74 -20.71
N MET A 19 -17.68 14.76 -21.53
CA MET A 19 -16.79 13.80 -22.19
C MET A 19 -16.02 14.51 -23.30
N THR A 20 -14.71 14.32 -23.32
CA THR A 20 -13.90 14.59 -24.51
C THR A 20 -13.24 13.28 -24.93
N ALA A 21 -13.73 12.72 -26.01
CA ALA A 21 -13.13 11.64 -26.76
C ALA A 21 -12.00 12.20 -27.63
N CYS A 22 -10.82 11.62 -27.58
CA CYS A 22 -9.79 11.76 -28.60
C CYS A 22 -9.41 10.38 -29.11
N SER A 23 -9.91 10.10 -30.31
CA SER A 23 -9.42 9.09 -31.24
C SER A 23 -8.20 9.62 -31.99
N SER A 24 -7.26 8.78 -32.29
CA SER A 24 -6.36 8.80 -33.47
C SER A 24 -5.24 7.82 -33.22
N SER A 25 -4.82 7.01 -34.04
CA SER A 25 -4.80 6.67 -35.45
C SER A 25 -3.60 5.79 -35.67
N SER A 26 -3.82 4.74 -36.40
CA SER A 26 -2.85 3.78 -36.93
C SER A 26 -1.83 4.45 -37.89
N ALA A 27 -0.62 3.90 -37.92
CA ALA A 27 0.23 3.80 -39.12
C ALA A 27 1.30 2.75 -38.82
N GLN A 28 1.25 1.69 -39.38
CA GLN A 28 1.74 0.93 -40.54
C GLN A 28 3.19 1.19 -40.96
N ASN A 29 3.87 0.02 -41.09
CA ASN A 29 4.89 -0.36 -42.05
C ASN A 29 6.34 0.10 -41.88
N GLY A 30 7.19 -0.95 -41.88
CA GLY A 30 8.60 -0.83 -42.17
C GLY A 30 9.36 -2.15 -41.97
N THR A 31 9.13 -3.08 -42.91
CA THR A 31 9.97 -4.28 -43.06
C THR A 31 11.33 -3.84 -43.62
N THR A 32 12.40 -4.07 -42.89
CA THR A 32 13.75 -4.18 -43.48
C THR A 32 14.55 -5.26 -42.76
N THR A 33 14.66 -6.36 -43.46
CA THR A 33 15.57 -7.48 -43.18
C THR A 33 17.01 -6.99 -43.38
N THR A 34 17.79 -6.93 -42.34
CA THR A 34 19.26 -6.84 -42.47
C THR A 34 19.85 -7.92 -41.58
N THR A 35 20.28 -8.97 -42.23
CA THR A 35 21.12 -10.03 -41.68
C THR A 35 22.49 -9.44 -41.34
N ALA A 36 22.78 -9.27 -40.07
CA ALA A 36 24.13 -8.99 -39.59
C ALA A 36 24.51 -10.09 -38.61
N THR A 37 25.34 -10.99 -39.10
CA THR A 37 26.11 -11.96 -38.31
C THR A 37 26.95 -11.19 -37.29
N ARG A 38 26.62 -11.32 -36.01
CA ARG A 38 27.43 -10.74 -34.95
C ARG A 38 27.84 -11.84 -33.97
N THR A 39 29.12 -12.05 -34.00
CA THR A 39 29.93 -12.86 -33.09
C THR A 39 29.53 -12.69 -31.64
N THR A 40 29.06 -13.74 -31.00
CA THR A 40 28.72 -13.80 -29.57
C THR A 40 30.00 -13.81 -28.75
N THR A 41 30.37 -12.67 -28.22
CA THR A 41 31.26 -12.59 -27.06
C THR A 41 30.37 -12.72 -25.83
N SER A 42 30.38 -13.89 -25.22
CA SER A 42 29.71 -14.12 -23.92
C SER A 42 30.43 -13.32 -22.83
N SER A 43 29.97 -12.11 -22.57
CA SER A 43 30.25 -11.44 -21.33
C SER A 43 29.29 -12.01 -20.29
N SER A 44 29.79 -12.90 -19.42
CA SER A 44 29.14 -13.23 -18.14
C SER A 44 29.06 -11.97 -17.28
N GLY A 45 28.06 -11.17 -17.55
CA GLY A 45 27.63 -10.11 -16.66
C GLY A 45 26.85 -10.72 -15.51
N SER A 46 27.50 -10.90 -14.36
CA SER A 46 26.80 -11.15 -13.09
C SER A 46 25.72 -10.09 -12.90
N PRO A 47 24.48 -10.46 -12.50
CA PRO A 47 23.50 -9.45 -12.18
C PRO A 47 24.00 -8.67 -10.96
N PRO A 48 24.18 -7.35 -11.04
CA PRO A 48 24.44 -6.55 -9.87
C PRO A 48 23.12 -6.44 -9.13
N THR A 49 23.08 -6.57 -7.80
CA THR A 49 22.06 -5.74 -7.19
C THR A 49 21.34 -6.24 -5.96
N SER A 50 21.82 -7.21 -5.22
CA SER A 50 21.29 -7.34 -3.85
C SER A 50 22.01 -6.43 -2.85
N SER A 51 23.24 -6.03 -3.12
CA SER A 51 24.07 -5.29 -2.15
C SER A 51 23.80 -3.78 -2.08
N GLN A 52 23.36 -3.15 -3.16
CA GLN A 52 23.08 -1.70 -3.16
C GLN A 52 21.77 -1.33 -2.48
N SER A 53 20.74 -2.15 -2.61
CA SER A 53 19.46 -1.89 -1.94
C SER A 53 19.55 -1.89 -0.41
N SER A 54 20.39 -2.76 0.15
CA SER A 54 20.66 -2.82 1.60
C SER A 54 21.47 -1.62 2.13
N ALA A 55 22.14 -0.86 1.25
CA ALA A 55 22.83 0.36 1.64
C ALA A 55 21.86 1.52 1.92
N LEU A 56 20.76 1.62 1.15
CA LEU A 56 19.80 2.71 1.20
C LEU A 56 18.63 2.46 2.18
N ALA A 57 18.31 1.20 2.46
CA ALA A 57 17.29 0.83 3.44
C ALA A 57 17.78 -0.31 4.33
N MET A 58 17.16 -0.47 5.50
CA MET A 58 17.44 -1.59 6.40
C MET A 58 16.16 -2.07 7.07
N ASN A 59 16.03 -3.40 7.23
CA ASN A 59 14.98 -3.98 8.05
C ASN A 59 15.19 -3.59 9.52
N VAL A 60 14.10 -3.26 10.20
CA VAL A 60 14.07 -2.92 11.62
C VAL A 60 13.20 -3.94 12.35
N GLN A 61 13.57 -4.26 13.58
CA GLN A 61 12.78 -5.19 14.38
C GLN A 61 11.43 -4.57 14.76
N VAL A 62 10.35 -5.31 14.52
CA VAL A 62 9.00 -4.92 14.89
C VAL A 62 8.80 -5.17 16.38
N THR A 63 8.69 -4.10 17.18
CA THR A 63 8.39 -4.17 18.61
C THR A 63 6.87 -4.18 18.84
N ASP A 64 6.42 -4.57 20.05
CA ASP A 64 5.00 -4.51 20.40
C ASP A 64 4.46 -3.08 20.41
N ALA A 65 5.29 -2.10 20.78
CA ALA A 65 4.93 -0.69 20.69
C ALA A 65 4.64 -0.27 19.24
N VAL A 66 5.49 -0.67 18.28
CA VAL A 66 5.26 -0.43 16.85
C VAL A 66 3.98 -1.13 16.40
N ARG A 67 3.76 -2.40 16.76
CA ARG A 67 2.53 -3.13 16.41
C ARG A 67 1.27 -2.39 16.85
N THR A 68 1.26 -1.93 18.12
CA THR A 68 0.14 -1.17 18.68
C THR A 68 -0.11 0.13 17.92
N GLN A 69 0.96 0.86 17.58
CA GLN A 69 0.85 2.10 16.82
C GLN A 69 0.34 1.89 15.39
N LEU A 70 0.77 0.82 14.71
CA LEU A 70 0.28 0.49 13.37
C LEU A 70 -1.22 0.15 13.39
N VAL A 71 -1.68 -0.64 14.36
CA VAL A 71 -3.11 -0.94 14.52
C VAL A 71 -3.90 0.35 14.76
N ALA A 72 -3.42 1.22 15.64
CA ALA A 72 -4.08 2.50 15.93
C ALA A 72 -4.15 3.42 14.70
N ALA A 73 -3.07 3.50 13.92
CA ALA A 73 -3.03 4.30 12.69
C ALA A 73 -4.03 3.79 11.64
N ALA A 74 -4.10 2.47 11.42
CA ALA A 74 -5.04 1.89 10.46
C ALA A 74 -6.50 2.01 10.93
N ALA A 75 -6.76 1.84 12.22
CA ALA A 75 -8.07 2.05 12.82
C ALA A 75 -8.54 3.51 12.63
N GLY A 76 -7.63 4.47 12.86
CA GLY A 76 -7.89 5.89 12.66
C GLY A 76 -8.20 6.26 11.20
N LEU A 77 -7.51 5.65 10.22
CA LEU A 77 -7.75 5.88 8.79
C LEU A 77 -9.22 5.61 8.40
N ASN A 78 -9.80 4.55 8.96
CA ASN A 78 -11.16 4.11 8.63
C ASN A 78 -12.20 4.52 9.69
N SER A 79 -11.79 5.28 10.70
CA SER A 79 -12.64 5.66 11.85
C SER A 79 -13.26 4.44 12.56
N ILE A 80 -12.52 3.32 12.59
CA ILE A 80 -12.93 2.07 13.23
C ILE A 80 -12.33 2.02 14.64
N PRO A 81 -13.07 1.59 15.69
CA PRO A 81 -12.50 1.39 17.01
C PRO A 81 -11.34 0.39 17.00
N VAL A 82 -10.23 0.72 17.68
CA VAL A 82 -9.05 -0.18 17.78
C VAL A 82 -9.44 -1.56 18.34
N ALA A 83 -10.43 -1.60 19.25
CA ALA A 83 -10.92 -2.84 19.85
C ALA A 83 -11.57 -3.82 18.85
N GLU A 84 -11.91 -3.35 17.64
CA GLU A 84 -12.40 -4.22 16.57
C GLU A 84 -11.29 -4.97 15.82
N PHE A 85 -10.03 -4.81 16.24
CA PHE A 85 -8.89 -5.57 15.73
C PHE A 85 -8.24 -6.38 16.82
N THR A 86 -7.86 -7.63 16.52
CA THR A 86 -7.05 -8.45 17.41
C THR A 86 -5.56 -8.14 17.32
N GLY A 87 -5.13 -7.44 16.27
CA GLY A 87 -3.75 -7.04 16.04
C GLY A 87 -3.30 -7.20 14.59
N LEU A 88 -2.02 -7.48 14.42
CA LEU A 88 -1.39 -7.73 13.11
C LEU A 88 -1.20 -9.23 12.90
N ALA A 89 -1.41 -9.68 11.66
CA ALA A 89 -1.21 -11.08 11.29
C ALA A 89 0.25 -11.51 11.49
N PRO A 90 0.50 -12.65 12.13
CA PRO A 90 1.85 -13.17 12.31
C PRO A 90 2.57 -13.39 10.97
N GLY A 91 3.86 -13.04 10.90
CA GLY A 91 4.66 -13.23 9.70
C GLY A 91 4.35 -12.28 8.53
N LEU A 92 3.34 -11.42 8.66
CA LEU A 92 2.92 -10.48 7.61
C LEU A 92 3.09 -9.02 8.06
N THR A 93 4.09 -8.75 8.88
CA THR A 93 4.48 -7.41 9.31
C THR A 93 5.92 -7.15 8.90
N TYR A 94 6.10 -6.15 8.09
CA TYR A 94 7.39 -5.69 7.56
C TYR A 94 7.68 -4.31 8.13
N TYR A 95 8.93 -4.02 8.45
CA TYR A 95 9.34 -2.74 9.02
C TYR A 95 10.75 -2.42 8.58
N ALA A 96 10.94 -1.26 7.96
CA ALA A 96 12.23 -0.80 7.48
C ALA A 96 12.43 0.69 7.70
N LEU A 97 13.70 1.08 7.80
CA LEU A 97 14.15 2.46 7.73
C LEU A 97 14.72 2.73 6.34
N ASP A 98 14.17 3.71 5.66
CA ASP A 98 14.80 4.34 4.51
C ASP A 98 15.83 5.35 5.02
N LYS A 99 17.12 5.06 4.77
CA LYS A 99 18.24 5.86 5.27
C LYS A 99 18.43 7.17 4.52
N GLU A 100 17.93 7.24 3.29
CA GLU A 100 18.05 8.43 2.46
C GLU A 100 17.12 9.53 2.95
N THR A 101 15.88 9.18 3.25
CA THR A 101 14.86 10.12 3.71
C THR A 101 14.69 10.14 5.23
N ASN A 102 15.29 9.16 5.93
CA ASN A 102 15.11 8.92 7.37
C ASN A 102 13.63 8.70 7.75
N ILE A 103 12.90 8.07 6.85
CA ILE A 103 11.50 7.71 7.03
C ILE A 103 11.39 6.23 7.38
N HIS A 104 10.61 5.92 8.41
CA HIS A 104 10.21 4.55 8.70
C HIS A 104 9.03 4.14 7.82
N TRP A 105 9.12 2.94 7.26
CA TRP A 105 8.09 2.32 6.46
C TRP A 105 7.64 1.01 7.10
N ALA A 106 6.35 0.73 7.05
CA ALA A 106 5.84 -0.58 7.43
C ALA A 106 4.77 -1.07 6.45
N GLY A 107 4.67 -2.39 6.35
CA GLY A 107 3.59 -3.08 5.66
C GLY A 107 3.03 -4.15 6.59
N ALA A 108 1.72 -4.19 6.79
CA ALA A 108 1.13 -5.14 7.71
C ALA A 108 -0.30 -5.51 7.31
N ARG A 109 -0.66 -6.77 7.63
CA ARG A 109 -2.04 -7.24 7.54
C ARG A 109 -2.71 -7.12 8.90
N LEU A 110 -3.84 -6.42 8.97
CA LEU A 110 -4.66 -6.36 10.17
C LEU A 110 -5.58 -7.57 10.26
N VAL A 111 -5.85 -8.00 11.50
CA VAL A 111 -6.78 -9.09 11.79
C VAL A 111 -7.99 -8.50 12.52
N PRO A 112 -9.18 -8.49 11.90
CA PRO A 112 -10.39 -8.07 12.57
C PRO A 112 -10.72 -8.98 13.76
N ALA A 113 -11.23 -8.41 14.82
CA ALA A 113 -11.77 -9.19 15.93
C ALA A 113 -13.04 -9.96 15.49
N PRO A 114 -13.25 -11.16 16.00
CA PRO A 114 -14.47 -11.90 15.72
C PRO A 114 -15.68 -11.13 16.26
N SER A 115 -16.76 -11.11 15.48
CA SER A 115 -18.03 -10.59 15.97
C SER A 115 -18.62 -11.48 17.06
N SER A 116 -19.20 -10.88 18.09
CA SER A 116 -19.99 -11.60 19.08
C SER A 116 -21.29 -12.18 18.50
N ASN A 117 -21.75 -11.63 17.38
CA ASN A 117 -22.91 -12.12 16.64
C ASN A 117 -22.50 -12.48 15.21
N PRO A 118 -22.49 -13.77 14.82
CA PRO A 118 -22.11 -14.21 13.46
C PRO A 118 -22.93 -13.58 12.34
N SER A 119 -24.18 -13.19 12.63
CA SER A 119 -25.08 -12.55 11.65
C SER A 119 -24.87 -11.04 11.53
N SER A 120 -23.98 -10.45 12.31
CA SER A 120 -23.70 -9.01 12.33
C SER A 120 -22.19 -8.79 12.35
N PRO A 121 -21.54 -8.75 11.19
CA PRO A 121 -20.09 -8.49 11.13
C PRO A 121 -19.75 -7.14 11.73
N THR A 122 -18.55 -7.01 12.31
CA THR A 122 -18.03 -5.74 12.80
C THR A 122 -17.65 -4.82 11.64
N GLN A 123 -17.49 -3.53 11.91
CA GLN A 123 -17.05 -2.59 10.88
C GLN A 123 -15.67 -2.95 10.33
N ALA A 124 -14.77 -3.46 11.19
CA ALA A 124 -13.46 -3.94 10.77
C ALA A 124 -13.56 -5.17 9.83
N GLN A 125 -14.48 -6.08 10.07
CA GLN A 125 -14.72 -7.23 9.19
C GLN A 125 -15.26 -6.79 7.83
N ILE A 126 -16.24 -5.90 7.79
CA ILE A 126 -16.79 -5.34 6.56
C ILE A 126 -15.68 -4.63 5.77
N SER A 127 -14.96 -3.71 6.40
CA SER A 127 -13.86 -2.97 5.77
C SER A 127 -12.77 -3.89 5.21
N SER A 128 -12.46 -5.00 5.89
CA SER A 128 -11.49 -5.99 5.43
C SER A 128 -11.95 -6.73 4.18
N GLN A 129 -13.25 -6.94 4.00
CA GLN A 129 -13.83 -7.56 2.81
C GLN A 129 -13.83 -6.60 1.62
N ASP A 130 -14.18 -5.35 1.84
CA ASP A 130 -14.36 -4.35 0.77
C ASP A 130 -13.02 -3.76 0.31
N ALA A 131 -12.18 -3.34 1.24
CA ALA A 131 -10.91 -2.64 0.95
C ALA A 131 -9.65 -3.51 1.15
N GLY A 132 -9.83 -4.74 1.64
CA GLY A 132 -8.71 -5.61 2.03
C GLY A 132 -8.19 -5.30 3.42
N SER A 133 -7.39 -6.24 3.94
CA SER A 133 -6.84 -6.16 5.30
C SER A 133 -5.38 -5.74 5.34
N TYR A 134 -4.77 -5.43 4.19
CA TYR A 134 -3.36 -5.05 4.10
C TYR A 134 -3.21 -3.53 4.03
N TYR A 135 -2.26 -3.01 4.83
CA TYR A 135 -1.98 -1.58 4.94
C TYR A 135 -0.49 -1.31 4.76
N LEU A 136 -0.20 -0.18 4.16
CA LEU A 136 1.11 0.45 4.14
C LEU A 136 1.14 1.59 5.15
N PHE A 137 2.30 1.81 5.73
CA PHE A 137 2.47 2.84 6.75
C PHE A 137 3.75 3.61 6.52
N GLN A 138 3.70 4.90 6.81
CA GLN A 138 4.83 5.80 6.76
C GLN A 138 4.92 6.56 8.08
N GLN A 139 6.12 6.67 8.63
CA GLN A 139 6.39 7.50 9.81
C GLN A 139 7.55 8.44 9.49
N PRO A 140 7.28 9.73 9.26
CA PRO A 140 8.31 10.75 9.18
C PRO A 140 9.10 10.82 10.49
N MET A 141 10.34 11.32 10.43
CA MET A 141 11.18 11.48 11.63
C MET A 141 10.45 12.30 12.71
N GLY A 142 10.34 11.75 13.90
CA GLY A 142 9.64 12.38 15.03
C GLY A 142 8.12 12.51 14.87
N GLY A 143 7.55 11.99 13.77
CA GLY A 143 6.11 12.03 13.49
C GLY A 143 5.36 10.82 13.98
N GLN A 144 4.04 10.85 13.75
CA GLN A 144 3.16 9.71 13.98
C GLN A 144 3.08 8.83 12.73
N TRP A 145 2.64 7.58 12.91
CA TRP A 145 2.34 6.67 11.81
C TRP A 145 1.13 7.15 11.01
N ILE A 146 1.28 7.21 9.72
CA ILE A 146 0.22 7.47 8.74
C ILE A 146 -0.07 6.16 8.03
N ALA A 147 -1.32 5.73 8.04
CA ALA A 147 -1.76 4.50 7.39
C ALA A 147 -2.33 4.79 5.99
N TYR A 148 -2.12 3.86 5.07
CA TYR A 148 -2.64 3.86 3.71
C TYR A 148 -3.21 2.49 3.40
N ALA A 149 -4.44 2.39 2.94
CA ALA A 149 -5.00 1.13 2.51
C ALA A 149 -4.26 0.64 1.26
N ALA A 150 -3.78 -0.60 1.28
CA ALA A 150 -3.15 -1.20 0.10
C ALA A 150 -4.18 -1.59 -0.97
N GLY A 151 -5.46 -1.58 -0.60
CA GLY A 151 -6.59 -1.90 -1.49
C GLY A 151 -6.72 -3.39 -1.80
N ASN A 152 -7.88 -3.78 -2.30
CA ASN A 152 -8.11 -5.06 -2.97
C ASN A 152 -7.61 -4.96 -4.42
N THR A 153 -6.37 -4.56 -4.59
CA THR A 153 -5.83 -4.32 -5.91
C THR A 153 -5.61 -5.64 -6.62
N GLY A 154 -6.50 -5.94 -7.56
CA GLY A 154 -6.17 -6.85 -8.66
C GLY A 154 -4.89 -6.33 -9.34
N GLN A 155 -4.19 -7.19 -10.05
CA GLN A 155 -2.98 -6.81 -10.78
C GLN A 155 -3.25 -5.56 -11.63
N GLY A 156 -2.46 -4.51 -11.42
CA GLY A 156 -2.50 -3.28 -12.22
C GLY A 156 -3.10 -2.04 -11.54
N THR A 157 -3.62 -2.14 -10.32
CA THR A 157 -4.04 -0.94 -9.59
C THR A 157 -2.83 -0.32 -8.86
N PRO A 158 -2.54 0.97 -9.04
CA PRO A 158 -1.44 1.61 -8.34
C PRO A 158 -1.67 1.63 -6.83
N CYS A 159 -0.60 1.53 -6.07
CA CYS A 159 -0.65 1.68 -4.61
C CYS A 159 -1.12 3.08 -4.22
N SER A 160 -1.82 3.20 -3.11
CA SER A 160 -2.22 4.50 -2.55
C SER A 160 -1.04 5.39 -2.16
N ILE A 161 0.13 4.78 -1.98
CA ILE A 161 1.39 5.45 -1.72
C ILE A 161 2.54 4.68 -2.41
N THR A 162 3.55 5.40 -2.88
CA THR A 162 4.74 4.78 -3.46
C THR A 162 5.76 4.47 -2.38
N VAL A 163 6.02 3.18 -2.18
CA VAL A 163 7.09 2.71 -1.28
C VAL A 163 8.43 2.78 -2.02
N PRO A 164 9.50 3.31 -1.41
CA PRO A 164 10.81 3.39 -2.04
C PRO A 164 11.31 2.01 -2.50
N PRO A 165 11.93 1.91 -3.69
CA PRO A 165 12.44 0.64 -4.20
C PRO A 165 13.42 -0.08 -3.27
N ALA A 166 14.24 0.69 -2.53
CA ALA A 166 15.18 0.14 -1.55
C ALA A 166 14.44 -0.54 -0.37
N VAL A 167 13.32 0.03 0.07
CA VAL A 167 12.46 -0.55 1.12
C VAL A 167 11.78 -1.82 0.62
N LEU A 168 11.22 -1.80 -0.60
CA LEU A 168 10.63 -3.00 -1.20
C LEU A 168 11.66 -4.13 -1.34
N ALA A 169 12.89 -3.79 -1.75
CA ALA A 169 13.96 -4.77 -1.91
C ALA A 169 14.35 -5.46 -0.59
N VAL A 170 14.47 -4.71 0.52
CA VAL A 170 14.80 -5.34 1.83
C VAL A 170 13.63 -6.13 2.41
N TRP A 171 12.38 -5.87 2.00
CA TRP A 171 11.22 -6.68 2.32
C TRP A 171 11.06 -7.91 1.42
N GLY A 172 11.78 -7.95 0.29
CA GLY A 172 11.61 -9.00 -0.72
C GLY A 172 10.29 -8.87 -1.51
N TRP A 173 9.75 -7.66 -1.63
CA TRP A 173 8.52 -7.40 -2.36
C TRP A 173 8.80 -7.07 -3.82
N PRO A 174 7.83 -7.31 -4.71
CA PRO A 174 7.96 -6.92 -6.11
C PRO A 174 8.07 -5.40 -6.26
N ALA A 175 8.80 -4.94 -7.27
CA ALA A 175 8.93 -3.52 -7.57
C ALA A 175 7.55 -2.89 -7.82
N GLY A 176 7.27 -1.77 -7.17
CA GLY A 176 5.96 -1.10 -7.21
C GLY A 176 4.84 -1.85 -6.48
N GLY A 177 5.16 -2.92 -5.74
CA GLY A 177 4.17 -3.71 -5.00
C GLY A 177 3.63 -2.98 -3.78
N CYS A 178 2.35 -3.23 -3.48
CA CYS A 178 1.67 -2.72 -2.28
C CYS A 178 1.61 -3.76 -1.15
N ARG A 179 2.00 -5.00 -1.44
CA ARG A 179 1.93 -6.14 -0.53
C ARG A 179 2.92 -7.22 -0.98
N PRO A 180 3.27 -8.19 -0.11
CA PRO A 180 4.10 -9.32 -0.49
C PRO A 180 3.42 -10.19 -1.54
N SER A 181 4.20 -10.91 -2.31
CA SER A 181 3.68 -11.90 -3.26
C SER A 181 2.89 -12.97 -2.50
N GLY A 182 1.65 -13.24 -2.93
CA GLY A 182 0.79 -14.27 -2.34
C GLY A 182 0.03 -13.85 -1.05
N ALA A 183 0.01 -12.56 -0.71
CA ALA A 183 -0.77 -12.04 0.42
C ALA A 183 -2.13 -11.48 -0.02
#